data_6fe637405fb4ca0ae4c39a4527f60147
#
_entry.id   6fe637405fb4ca0ae4c39a4527f60147
#
_cell.length_a   1.000
_cell.length_b   1.000
_cell.length_c   1.000
_cell.angle_alpha   90.00
_cell.angle_beta   90.00
_cell.angle_gamma   90.00
#
_symmetry.space_group_name_H-M   'P 1'
#
loop_
_entity.id
_entity.type
_entity.pdbx_description
1 polymer ?
#
loop_
_entity_poly.entity_id
_entity_poly.type
_entity_poly.pdbx_seq_one_letter_code
_entity_poly.pdbx_strand_id
1 'polypeptide(L)'
;MFKDNSKIINFIVDWLNDYCVQNSVEGFVVGVSGGIDSALTSTLCSMTKKPVLCIQMPIHQSKNEITRSTNHIKWLEKNFTNVISVEDNLSSVYDEFVKSKNNTSSSLTYSDEKKQLAFANTRSRLRMINLYFHATSNNYIVAGTGNKVEDFGVGFYTKYGDGGVDISPVSYTHLTLPTIAEVDRYGGT
;
A
#
# COMPACT_ATOMS: atom_id res chain seq x y z
N MET A 1 -16.73 21.18 7.18
CA MET A 1 -17.08 21.25 5.75
C MET A 1 -15.78 21.44 4.99
N PHE A 2 -15.31 20.42 4.28
CA PHE A 2 -14.00 20.46 3.59
C PHE A 2 -14.10 21.45 2.43
N LYS A 3 -13.41 22.60 2.54
CA LYS A 3 -13.60 23.71 1.61
C LYS A 3 -12.99 23.52 0.23
N ASP A 4 -12.02 22.61 0.05
CA ASP A 4 -11.43 22.39 -1.29
C ASP A 4 -10.56 21.13 -1.35
N ASN A 5 -11.19 19.97 -1.59
CA ASN A 5 -10.46 18.70 -1.75
C ASN A 5 -9.45 18.76 -2.91
N SER A 6 -9.69 19.60 -3.91
CA SER A 6 -8.79 19.73 -5.06
C SER A 6 -7.42 20.26 -4.66
N LYS A 7 -7.34 21.16 -3.68
CA LYS A 7 -6.04 21.69 -3.19
C LYS A 7 -5.23 20.63 -2.49
N ILE A 8 -5.88 19.77 -1.71
CA ILE A 8 -5.21 18.66 -1.00
C ILE A 8 -4.70 17.64 -2.03
N ILE A 9 -5.52 17.26 -2.98
CA ILE A 9 -5.15 16.34 -4.06
C ILE A 9 -3.93 16.89 -4.82
N ASN A 10 -4.00 18.16 -5.28
CA ASN A 10 -2.92 18.77 -6.02
C ASN A 10 -1.63 18.83 -5.18
N PHE A 11 -1.71 19.22 -3.92
CA PHE A 11 -0.56 19.24 -3.02
C PHE A 11 0.12 17.87 -2.91
N ILE A 12 -0.66 16.78 -2.76
CA ILE A 12 -0.11 15.43 -2.66
C ILE A 12 0.52 14.99 -3.99
N VAL A 13 -0.13 15.29 -5.12
CA VAL A 13 0.38 14.97 -6.45
C VAL A 13 1.68 15.73 -6.73
N ASP A 14 1.75 17.00 -6.38
CA ASP A 14 2.96 17.83 -6.52
C ASP A 14 4.09 17.28 -5.63
N TRP A 15 3.79 16.96 -4.36
CA TRP A 15 4.74 16.34 -3.44
C TRP A 15 5.27 14.99 -3.96
N LEU A 16 4.42 14.13 -4.53
CA LEU A 16 4.84 12.87 -5.15
C LEU A 16 5.79 13.10 -6.33
N ASN A 17 5.49 14.08 -7.17
CA ASN A 17 6.36 14.46 -8.29
C ASN A 17 7.71 14.99 -7.82
N ASP A 18 7.72 15.89 -6.85
CA ASP A 18 8.94 16.46 -6.26
C ASP A 18 9.79 15.37 -5.62
N TYR A 19 9.17 14.42 -4.92
CA TYR A 19 9.88 13.29 -4.32
C TYR A 19 10.59 12.44 -5.37
N CYS A 20 9.92 12.12 -6.49
CA CYS A 20 10.55 11.40 -7.59
C CYS A 20 11.77 12.14 -8.16
N VAL A 21 11.64 13.46 -8.37
CA VAL A 21 12.72 14.28 -8.92
C VAL A 21 13.90 14.35 -7.96
N GLN A 22 13.65 14.62 -6.67
CA GLN A 22 14.70 14.77 -5.65
C GLN A 22 15.48 13.47 -5.41
N ASN A 23 14.84 12.32 -5.57
CA ASN A 23 15.45 11.01 -5.33
C ASN A 23 15.85 10.28 -6.62
N SER A 24 15.74 10.92 -7.79
CA SER A 24 16.11 10.34 -9.09
C SER A 24 15.41 9.00 -9.38
N VAL A 25 14.15 8.87 -8.98
CA VAL A 25 13.30 7.70 -9.25
C VAL A 25 12.28 8.01 -10.33
N GLU A 26 11.90 6.99 -11.12
CA GLU A 26 11.14 7.21 -12.34
C GLU A 26 9.64 7.06 -12.15
N GLY A 27 9.19 6.31 -11.13
CA GLY A 27 7.78 6.01 -10.96
C GLY A 27 7.44 5.33 -9.62
N PHE A 28 6.27 4.73 -9.59
CA PHE A 28 5.70 4.14 -8.37
C PHE A 28 5.29 2.69 -8.58
N VAL A 29 5.46 1.88 -7.54
CA VAL A 29 4.85 0.55 -7.39
C VAL A 29 3.80 0.62 -6.29
N VAL A 30 2.58 0.16 -6.58
CA VAL A 30 1.46 0.18 -5.64
C VAL A 30 0.81 -1.20 -5.55
N GLY A 31 0.74 -1.76 -4.36
CA GLY A 31 -0.05 -2.97 -4.11
C GLY A 31 -1.54 -2.65 -4.04
N VAL A 32 -2.36 -3.22 -4.93
CA VAL A 32 -3.81 -2.96 -4.98
C VAL A 32 -4.57 -4.12 -4.34
N SER A 33 -5.08 -3.88 -3.13
CA SER A 33 -5.81 -4.89 -2.33
C SER A 33 -7.31 -4.96 -2.61
N GLY A 34 -7.88 -3.94 -3.25
CA GLY A 34 -9.33 -3.73 -3.38
C GLY A 34 -9.97 -2.99 -2.19
N GLY A 35 -9.16 -2.49 -1.26
CA GLY A 35 -9.56 -1.54 -0.21
C GLY A 35 -9.46 -0.09 -0.69
N ILE A 36 -10.13 0.82 0.03
CA ILE A 36 -10.24 2.24 -0.34
C ILE A 36 -8.87 2.94 -0.32
N ASP A 37 -7.99 2.61 0.63
CA ASP A 37 -6.68 3.26 0.76
C ASP A 37 -5.77 2.90 -0.41
N SER A 38 -5.77 1.63 -0.86
CA SER A 38 -5.03 1.22 -2.05
C SER A 38 -5.59 1.85 -3.33
N ALA A 39 -6.90 2.04 -3.41
CA ALA A 39 -7.54 2.74 -4.52
C ALA A 39 -7.16 4.21 -4.54
N LEU A 40 -7.17 4.88 -3.40
CA LEU A 40 -6.77 6.29 -3.28
C LEU A 40 -5.29 6.48 -3.61
N THR A 41 -4.39 5.67 -3.01
CA THR A 41 -2.95 5.76 -3.26
C THR A 41 -2.63 5.58 -4.74
N SER A 42 -3.15 4.52 -5.37
CA SER A 42 -2.88 4.25 -6.79
C SER A 42 -3.43 5.34 -7.70
N THR A 43 -4.58 5.93 -7.37
CA THR A 43 -5.14 7.07 -8.11
C THR A 43 -4.27 8.31 -7.99
N LEU A 44 -3.81 8.67 -6.77
CA LEU A 44 -2.93 9.81 -6.55
C LEU A 44 -1.59 9.66 -7.30
N CYS A 45 -0.99 8.47 -7.24
CA CYS A 45 0.21 8.16 -8.03
C CYS A 45 -0.05 8.30 -9.54
N SER A 46 -1.19 7.83 -10.04
CA SER A 46 -1.56 7.92 -11.47
C SER A 46 -1.71 9.37 -11.94
N MET A 47 -2.20 10.27 -11.09
CA MET A 47 -2.36 11.69 -11.40
C MET A 47 -1.03 12.43 -11.58
N THR A 48 0.09 11.90 -11.10
CA THR A 48 1.44 12.47 -11.30
C THR A 48 1.91 12.40 -12.74
N LYS A 49 1.30 11.58 -13.58
CA LYS A 49 1.74 11.23 -14.94
C LYS A 49 3.08 10.48 -15.01
N LYS A 50 3.70 10.17 -13.88
CA LYS A 50 4.85 9.27 -13.79
C LYS A 50 4.38 7.83 -13.99
N PRO A 51 5.22 6.91 -14.48
CA PRO A 51 4.87 5.49 -14.56
C PRO A 51 4.37 4.94 -13.23
N VAL A 52 3.29 4.18 -13.27
CA VAL A 52 2.72 3.49 -12.10
C VAL A 52 2.50 2.03 -12.41
N LEU A 53 3.14 1.16 -11.63
CA LEU A 53 2.91 -0.28 -11.67
C LEU A 53 1.97 -0.68 -10.54
N CYS A 54 0.74 -1.04 -10.88
CA CYS A 54 -0.25 -1.57 -9.95
C CYS A 54 -0.12 -3.09 -9.86
N ILE A 55 0.11 -3.64 -8.67
CA ILE A 55 0.30 -5.07 -8.48
C ILE A 55 -0.80 -5.67 -7.63
N GLN A 56 -1.48 -6.68 -8.17
CA GLN A 56 -2.39 -7.57 -7.44
C GLN A 56 -1.59 -8.76 -6.92
N MET A 57 -1.65 -9.02 -5.62
CA MET A 57 -0.85 -10.06 -4.96
C MET A 57 -1.73 -10.97 -4.10
N PRO A 58 -2.58 -11.82 -4.70
CA PRO A 58 -3.44 -12.70 -3.93
C PRO A 58 -2.62 -13.76 -3.18
N ILE A 59 -3.00 -13.98 -1.91
CA ILE A 59 -2.56 -15.11 -1.07
C ILE A 59 -3.83 -15.66 -0.42
N HIS A 60 -4.47 -16.63 -1.05
CA HIS A 60 -5.74 -17.23 -0.63
C HIS A 60 -6.87 -16.22 -0.35
N GLN A 61 -6.89 -15.12 -1.10
CA GLN A 61 -7.93 -14.09 -0.96
C GLN A 61 -9.26 -14.54 -1.55
N SER A 62 -10.34 -13.96 -1.02
CA SER A 62 -11.68 -14.21 -1.53
C SER A 62 -11.86 -13.66 -2.96
N LYS A 63 -12.74 -14.30 -3.74
CA LYS A 63 -13.08 -13.84 -5.10
C LYS A 63 -13.57 -12.39 -5.11
N ASN A 64 -14.29 -11.96 -4.09
CA ASN A 64 -14.83 -10.59 -3.99
C ASN A 64 -13.73 -9.54 -3.85
N GLU A 65 -12.68 -9.82 -3.06
CA GLU A 65 -11.53 -8.91 -2.91
C GLU A 65 -10.76 -8.81 -4.22
N ILE A 66 -10.49 -9.94 -4.87
CA ILE A 66 -9.82 -9.99 -6.17
C ILE A 66 -10.63 -9.21 -7.22
N THR A 67 -11.96 -9.38 -7.26
CA THR A 67 -12.82 -8.67 -8.20
C THR A 67 -12.78 -7.16 -7.98
N ARG A 68 -12.79 -6.68 -6.72
CA ARG A 68 -12.71 -5.23 -6.43
C ARG A 68 -11.39 -4.63 -6.89
N SER A 69 -10.27 -5.28 -6.59
CA SER A 69 -8.96 -4.80 -7.03
C SER A 69 -8.83 -4.82 -8.56
N THR A 70 -9.28 -5.88 -9.23
CA THR A 70 -9.30 -5.97 -10.69
C THR A 70 -10.14 -4.86 -11.33
N ASN A 71 -11.33 -4.59 -10.80
CA ASN A 71 -12.19 -3.53 -11.33
C ASN A 71 -11.56 -2.14 -11.16
N HIS A 72 -10.91 -1.89 -10.03
CA HIS A 72 -10.21 -0.63 -9.81
C HIS A 72 -9.01 -0.47 -10.74
N ILE A 73 -8.20 -1.50 -10.92
CA ILE A 73 -7.06 -1.50 -11.86
C ILE A 73 -7.53 -1.21 -13.29
N LYS A 74 -8.57 -1.89 -13.76
CA LYS A 74 -9.16 -1.64 -15.10
C LYS A 74 -9.65 -0.20 -15.24
N TRP A 75 -10.21 0.37 -14.17
CA TRP A 75 -10.61 1.77 -14.17
C TRP A 75 -9.41 2.70 -14.27
N LEU A 76 -8.32 2.42 -13.56
CA LEU A 76 -7.08 3.20 -13.66
C LEU A 76 -6.51 3.15 -15.08
N GLU A 77 -6.33 1.97 -15.65
CA GLU A 77 -5.79 1.79 -17.01
C GLU A 77 -6.64 2.46 -18.09
N LYS A 78 -7.96 2.53 -17.88
CA LYS A 78 -8.87 3.25 -18.78
C LYS A 78 -8.72 4.76 -18.71
N ASN A 79 -8.42 5.32 -17.54
CA ASN A 79 -8.41 6.76 -17.29
C ASN A 79 -7.01 7.38 -17.29
N PHE A 80 -5.95 6.58 -17.14
CA PHE A 80 -4.57 7.02 -17.04
C PHE A 80 -3.67 6.20 -17.96
N THR A 81 -2.98 6.85 -18.87
CA THR A 81 -2.10 6.22 -19.86
C THR A 81 -0.74 5.78 -19.29
N ASN A 82 -0.41 6.22 -18.09
CA ASN A 82 0.83 5.95 -17.37
C ASN A 82 0.72 4.77 -16.38
N VAL A 83 -0.41 4.07 -16.36
CA VAL A 83 -0.65 2.92 -15.48
C VAL A 83 -0.49 1.61 -16.26
N ILE A 84 0.26 0.69 -15.69
CA ILE A 84 0.32 -0.72 -16.10
C ILE A 84 0.05 -1.60 -14.89
N SER A 85 -0.38 -2.84 -15.12
CA SER A 85 -0.68 -3.76 -14.02
C SER A 85 -0.09 -5.15 -14.21
N VAL A 86 0.12 -5.82 -13.08
CA VAL A 86 0.55 -7.22 -12.99
C VAL A 86 -0.27 -7.93 -11.90
N GLU A 87 -0.59 -9.19 -12.12
CA GLU A 87 -1.10 -10.09 -11.09
C GLU A 87 -0.02 -11.12 -10.74
N ASP A 88 0.50 -11.04 -9.53
CA ASP A 88 1.46 -11.98 -8.96
C ASP A 88 0.78 -12.80 -7.86
N ASN A 89 0.34 -14.00 -8.19
CA ASN A 89 -0.26 -14.90 -7.21
C ASN A 89 0.82 -15.52 -6.32
N LEU A 90 0.90 -15.06 -5.07
CA LEU A 90 1.89 -15.48 -4.09
C LEU A 90 1.44 -16.68 -3.23
N SER A 91 0.30 -17.32 -3.53
CA SER A 91 -0.24 -18.41 -2.73
C SER A 91 0.72 -19.59 -2.64
N SER A 92 1.33 -20.00 -3.77
CA SER A 92 2.27 -21.13 -3.79
C SER A 92 3.55 -20.86 -2.95
N VAL A 93 4.09 -19.67 -3.03
CA VAL A 93 5.26 -19.26 -2.23
C VAL A 93 4.94 -19.25 -0.74
N TYR A 94 3.76 -18.74 -0.39
CA TYR A 94 3.28 -18.75 0.98
C TYR A 94 3.07 -20.18 1.51
N ASP A 95 2.47 -21.06 0.71
CA ASP A 95 2.22 -22.46 1.09
C ASP A 95 3.53 -23.22 1.33
N GLU A 96 4.54 -23.03 0.49
CA GLU A 96 5.85 -23.65 0.69
C GLU A 96 6.53 -23.12 1.97
N PHE A 97 6.39 -21.81 2.27
CA PHE A 97 6.87 -21.26 3.54
C PHE A 97 6.16 -21.91 4.74
N VAL A 98 4.83 -22.05 4.69
CA VAL A 98 4.04 -22.71 5.77
C VAL A 98 4.47 -24.16 5.96
N LYS A 99 4.62 -24.92 4.87
CA LYS A 99 5.12 -26.31 4.92
C LYS A 99 6.49 -26.39 5.59
N SER A 100 7.41 -25.50 5.23
CA SER A 100 8.75 -25.48 5.82
C SER A 100 8.72 -25.27 7.34
N LYS A 101 7.78 -24.46 7.84
CA LYS A 101 7.63 -24.18 9.27
C LYS A 101 6.97 -25.34 10.02
N ASN A 102 6.02 -26.03 9.40
CA ASN A 102 5.35 -27.19 9.99
C ASN A 102 6.27 -28.43 10.03
N ASN A 103 7.22 -28.52 9.11
CA ASN A 103 8.19 -29.63 9.05
C ASN A 103 9.44 -29.40 9.92
N THR A 104 9.58 -28.23 10.52
CA THR A 104 10.72 -27.94 11.38
C THR A 104 10.57 -28.66 12.73
N SER A 105 11.39 -29.68 12.97
CA SER A 105 11.53 -30.34 14.27
C SER A 105 12.15 -29.36 15.26
N SER A 106 11.34 -28.61 15.99
CA SER A 106 11.82 -27.75 17.05
C SER A 106 11.16 -28.13 18.36
N SER A 107 11.91 -28.07 19.45
CA SER A 107 11.39 -28.22 20.83
C SER A 107 10.53 -27.01 21.25
N LEU A 108 10.43 -25.99 20.38
CA LEU A 108 9.65 -24.78 20.66
C LEU A 108 8.17 -25.02 20.35
N THR A 109 7.35 -24.82 21.36
CA THR A 109 5.90 -24.85 21.22
C THR A 109 5.34 -23.42 21.17
N TYR A 110 4.47 -23.15 20.22
CA TYR A 110 3.79 -21.87 20.08
C TYR A 110 2.29 -22.10 20.22
N SER A 111 1.58 -21.16 20.85
CA SER A 111 0.11 -21.17 20.81
C SER A 111 -0.40 -20.95 19.39
N ASP A 112 -1.58 -21.47 19.08
CA ASP A 112 -2.17 -21.36 17.75
C ASP A 112 -2.43 -19.89 17.36
N GLU A 113 -2.79 -19.04 18.32
CA GLU A 113 -2.97 -17.61 18.11
C GLU A 113 -1.67 -16.92 17.65
N LYS A 114 -0.54 -17.22 18.32
CA LYS A 114 0.78 -16.69 17.93
C LYS A 114 1.22 -17.17 16.56
N LYS A 115 0.93 -18.43 16.21
CA LYS A 115 1.19 -18.97 14.87
C LYS A 115 0.35 -18.28 13.80
N GLN A 116 -0.94 -18.08 14.06
CA GLN A 116 -1.83 -17.36 13.13
C GLN A 116 -1.36 -15.94 12.88
N LEU A 117 -1.00 -15.20 13.93
CA LEU A 117 -0.44 -13.86 13.80
C LEU A 117 0.88 -13.85 13.02
N ALA A 118 1.78 -14.80 13.30
CA ALA A 118 3.05 -14.93 12.58
C ALA A 118 2.82 -15.20 11.08
N PHE A 119 1.88 -16.05 10.72
CA PHE A 119 1.51 -16.33 9.33
C PHE A 119 0.80 -15.15 8.65
N ALA A 120 -0.04 -14.41 9.38
CA ALA A 120 -0.62 -13.17 8.87
C ALA A 120 0.47 -12.14 8.52
N ASN A 121 1.42 -11.92 9.43
CA ASN A 121 2.57 -11.04 9.20
C ASN A 121 3.49 -11.55 8.07
N THR A 122 3.60 -12.87 7.89
CA THR A 122 4.35 -13.45 6.76
C THR A 122 3.71 -13.08 5.42
N ARG A 123 2.38 -13.12 5.31
CA ARG A 123 1.69 -12.69 4.07
C ARG A 123 1.98 -11.23 3.73
N SER A 124 1.94 -10.34 4.73
CA SER A 124 2.27 -8.93 4.53
C SER A 124 3.72 -8.75 4.04
N ARG A 125 4.68 -9.45 4.66
CA ARG A 125 6.10 -9.38 4.27
C ARG A 125 6.38 -9.97 2.89
N LEU A 126 5.73 -11.06 2.50
CA LEU A 126 5.86 -11.63 1.15
C LEU A 126 5.39 -10.64 0.07
N ARG A 127 4.28 -9.95 0.31
CA ARG A 127 3.83 -8.88 -0.59
C ARG A 127 4.86 -7.77 -0.68
N MET A 128 5.47 -7.37 0.42
CA MET A 128 6.49 -6.32 0.42
C MET A 128 7.76 -6.74 -0.34
N ILE A 129 8.21 -7.99 -0.19
CA ILE A 129 9.31 -8.54 -1.00
C ILE A 129 9.00 -8.41 -2.49
N ASN A 130 7.79 -8.77 -2.91
CA ASN A 130 7.36 -8.69 -4.29
C ASN A 130 7.30 -7.23 -4.81
N LEU A 131 6.74 -6.32 -4.01
CA LEU A 131 6.70 -4.88 -4.36
C LEU A 131 8.11 -4.32 -4.57
N TYR A 132 9.06 -4.61 -3.68
CA TYR A 132 10.43 -4.14 -3.81
C TYR A 132 11.21 -4.81 -4.94
N PHE A 133 10.89 -6.05 -5.29
CA PHE A 133 11.45 -6.68 -6.49
C PHE A 133 11.11 -5.85 -7.73
N HIS A 134 9.84 -5.49 -7.91
CA HIS A 134 9.39 -4.68 -9.03
C HIS A 134 9.90 -3.23 -8.96
N ALA A 135 9.93 -2.63 -7.77
CA ALA A 135 10.42 -1.28 -7.57
C ALA A 135 11.89 -1.16 -7.99
N THR A 136 12.73 -2.05 -7.47
CA THR A 136 14.17 -2.07 -7.81
C THR A 136 14.41 -2.36 -9.28
N SER A 137 13.64 -3.29 -9.87
CA SER A 137 13.80 -3.67 -11.28
C SER A 137 13.45 -2.54 -12.26
N ASN A 138 12.66 -1.55 -11.84
CA ASN A 138 12.18 -0.46 -12.70
C ASN A 138 12.69 0.93 -12.28
N ASN A 139 13.54 1.04 -11.28
CA ASN A 139 13.91 2.32 -10.65
C ASN A 139 12.69 3.10 -10.13
N TYR A 140 11.72 2.38 -9.55
CA TYR A 140 10.51 2.94 -8.92
C TYR A 140 10.62 2.86 -7.40
N ILE A 141 9.69 3.53 -6.70
CA ILE A 141 9.53 3.45 -5.25
C ILE A 141 8.20 2.80 -4.89
N VAL A 142 8.16 2.19 -3.71
CA VAL A 142 6.96 1.58 -3.16
C VAL A 142 6.11 2.65 -2.48
N ALA A 143 4.94 2.94 -3.07
CA ALA A 143 3.94 3.81 -2.44
C ALA A 143 3.01 2.97 -1.55
N GLY A 144 3.11 3.19 -0.26
CA GLY A 144 2.33 2.51 0.76
C GLY A 144 0.87 2.94 0.78
N THR A 145 0.03 2.02 1.19
CA THR A 145 -1.43 2.19 1.25
C THR A 145 -1.98 2.25 2.68
N GLY A 146 -1.10 2.25 3.68
CA GLY A 146 -1.47 2.43 5.08
C GLY A 146 -2.03 3.84 5.34
N ASN A 147 -2.97 3.95 6.27
CA ASN A 147 -3.50 5.24 6.69
C ASN A 147 -2.99 5.61 8.08
N LYS A 148 -3.00 6.92 8.40
CA LYS A 148 -2.45 7.42 9.67
C LYS A 148 -3.10 6.80 10.89
N VAL A 149 -4.39 6.56 10.86
CA VAL A 149 -5.13 6.05 12.02
C VAL A 149 -4.69 4.62 12.34
N GLU A 150 -4.53 3.79 11.31
CA GLU A 150 -4.05 2.42 11.46
C GLU A 150 -2.57 2.39 11.84
N ASP A 151 -1.72 3.09 11.10
CA ASP A 151 -0.27 3.02 11.24
C ASP A 151 0.23 3.73 12.51
N PHE A 152 -0.22 4.96 12.76
CA PHE A 152 0.30 5.81 13.83
C PHE A 152 -0.67 6.00 15.00
N GLY A 153 -1.98 5.81 14.78
CA GLY A 153 -2.98 5.91 15.85
C GLY A 153 -3.09 4.61 16.65
N VAL A 154 -3.34 3.51 15.98
CA VAL A 154 -3.53 2.19 16.61
C VAL A 154 -2.25 1.36 16.58
N GLY A 155 -1.33 1.64 15.65
CA GLY A 155 -0.10 0.87 15.44
C GLY A 155 -0.38 -0.50 14.81
N PHE A 156 -1.42 -0.61 14.02
CA PHE A 156 -1.82 -1.85 13.36
C PHE A 156 -1.15 -1.98 12.00
N TYR A 157 0.12 -2.30 12.00
CA TYR A 157 0.90 -2.59 10.79
C TYR A 157 1.92 -3.71 11.05
N THR A 158 2.38 -4.33 9.99
CA THR A 158 3.45 -5.34 10.05
C THR A 158 4.78 -4.68 9.72
N LYS A 159 5.70 -4.69 10.70
CA LYS A 159 7.08 -4.23 10.49
C LYS A 159 7.74 -5.03 9.35
N TYR A 160 8.34 -4.34 8.39
CA TYR A 160 8.90 -4.91 7.15
C TYR A 160 7.86 -5.57 6.21
N GLY A 161 6.57 -5.39 6.49
CA GLY A 161 5.46 -5.68 5.61
C GLY A 161 4.84 -4.36 5.13
N ASP A 162 3.54 -4.20 5.33
CA ASP A 162 2.80 -2.97 4.96
C ASP A 162 3.36 -1.68 5.57
N GLY A 163 4.03 -1.76 6.73
CA GLY A 163 4.75 -0.64 7.33
C GLY A 163 6.18 -0.40 6.81
N GLY A 164 6.64 -1.15 5.81
CA GLY A 164 8.01 -1.07 5.27
C GLY A 164 8.12 -0.37 3.92
N VAL A 165 7.30 0.63 3.65
CA VAL A 165 7.20 1.35 2.37
C VAL A 165 8.12 2.57 2.30
N ASP A 166 8.40 3.08 1.08
CA ASP A 166 9.24 4.26 0.89
C ASP A 166 8.48 5.55 1.19
N ILE A 167 7.20 5.62 0.80
CA ILE A 167 6.32 6.77 1.00
C ILE A 167 4.91 6.32 1.37
N SER A 168 4.16 7.15 2.10
CA SER A 168 2.79 6.87 2.55
C SER A 168 1.84 8.04 2.23
N PRO A 169 1.39 8.19 0.98
CA PRO A 169 0.60 9.35 0.53
C PRO A 169 -0.74 9.50 1.28
N VAL A 170 -1.38 8.38 1.63
CA VAL A 170 -2.69 8.37 2.32
C VAL A 170 -2.54 8.67 3.81
N SER A 171 -1.43 8.27 4.43
CA SER A 171 -1.13 8.66 5.82
C SER A 171 -1.05 10.18 5.98
N TYR A 172 -0.57 10.89 4.96
CA TYR A 172 -0.53 12.34 4.94
C TYR A 172 -1.94 12.97 4.83
N THR A 173 -2.83 12.41 4.03
CA THR A 173 -4.20 12.93 3.88
C THR A 173 -5.00 12.88 5.18
N HIS A 174 -4.83 11.82 5.97
CA HIS A 174 -5.46 11.71 7.30
C HIS A 174 -4.79 12.60 8.35
N LEU A 175 -3.54 13.05 8.13
CA LEU A 175 -2.87 14.03 8.98
C LEU A 175 -3.41 15.45 8.82
N THR A 176 -3.77 15.84 7.61
CA THR A 176 -4.16 17.21 7.30
C THR A 176 -5.64 17.48 7.53
N LEU A 177 -6.50 16.48 7.33
CA LEU A 177 -7.96 16.65 7.45
C LEU A 177 -8.44 16.87 8.91
N PRO A 178 -8.04 16.08 9.91
CA PRO A 178 -8.38 16.36 11.32
C PRO A 178 -7.65 17.59 11.88
N THR A 179 -6.38 17.77 11.51
CA THR A 179 -5.55 18.88 12.03
C THR A 179 -6.04 20.24 11.53
N ILE A 180 -6.48 20.33 10.28
CA ILE A 180 -7.13 21.56 9.74
C ILE A 180 -8.46 21.80 10.45
N ALA A 181 -9.25 20.77 10.72
CA ALA A 181 -10.51 20.91 11.46
C ALA A 181 -10.29 21.26 12.94
N GLU A 182 -9.18 20.83 13.54
CA GLU A 182 -8.77 21.22 14.90
C GLU A 182 -8.23 22.65 14.95
N VAL A 183 -7.41 23.05 14.01
CA VAL A 183 -6.88 24.44 13.95
C VAL A 183 -8.03 25.43 13.74
N ASP A 184 -9.01 25.11 12.88
CA ASP A 184 -10.20 25.97 12.72
C ASP A 184 -11.11 25.99 13.96
N ARG A 185 -11.02 24.99 14.86
CA ARG A 185 -11.76 24.99 16.14
C ARG A 185 -11.07 25.78 17.25
N TYR A 186 -9.74 25.84 17.24
CA TYR A 186 -8.94 26.48 18.29
C TYR A 186 -8.26 27.79 17.84
N GLY A 187 -8.34 28.14 16.55
CA GLY A 187 -7.80 29.39 15.99
C GLY A 187 -8.77 30.56 15.94
N GLY A 188 -9.90 30.47 16.62
CA GLY A 188 -10.93 31.50 16.72
C GLY A 188 -11.01 32.13 18.10
N THR A 189 -9.99 32.86 18.50
CA THR A 189 -10.09 33.91 19.53
C THR A 189 -9.31 35.14 19.10
#